data_3e202f5871879bbef7fee765fd86301a
#
_entry.id   3e202f5871879bbef7fee765fd86301a
#
_cell.length_a   1.000
_cell.length_b   1.000
_cell.length_c   1.000
_cell.angle_alpha   90.00
_cell.angle_beta   90.00
_cell.angle_gamma   90.00
#
_symmetry.space_group_name_H-M   'P 1'
#
loop_
_entity.id
_entity.type
_entity.pdbx_description
1 polymer ?
#
loop_
_entity_poly.entity_id
_entity_poly.type
_entity_poly.pdbx_seq_one_letter_code
_entity_poly.pdbx_strand_id
1 'polypeptide(L)'
;MQVSYLHWKLKQEKNMLWLYFDKKDSSTNNIDQSVLTELMAIIRGIAKNKSIQGLIITSDKTTGLIVGADIQIISQLKTKKEILAFTRQGQSVFEELANLKIPTVALINGLCLGGGLELALACDYRIGLEDNKTRLGLPEIMLGIHPGWGGTVRLPRLLGAPRALELILTGRIMHPYAAAKLGLIDRVVPLRQAERAALYYASTKPWKRTRFSALNWRKLTNYSWVRNLISAIFRRRLIAKINPLHYPAPYAALHLWQQYGVAHKAFLQEAESLSKLAMTPTAEHLMRVFF
;
A
#
# COMPACT_ATOMS: atom_id res chain seq x y z
N MET A 1 30.54 4.69 -9.93
CA MET A 1 30.44 3.81 -8.73
C MET A 1 29.09 3.11 -8.76
N GLN A 2 29.10 1.80 -8.82
CA GLN A 2 27.87 1.01 -8.72
C GLN A 2 27.48 1.04 -7.23
N VAL A 3 26.43 1.78 -6.89
CA VAL A 3 25.94 1.83 -5.50
C VAL A 3 25.32 0.47 -5.19
N SER A 4 25.92 -0.25 -4.24
CA SER A 4 25.36 -1.51 -3.75
C SER A 4 24.38 -1.20 -2.63
N TYR A 5 23.16 -1.68 -2.77
CA TYR A 5 22.12 -1.61 -1.74
C TYR A 5 22.05 -2.92 -0.99
N LEU A 6 21.70 -2.87 0.28
CA LEU A 6 21.67 -4.03 1.16
C LEU A 6 20.43 -4.90 0.91
N HIS A 7 19.28 -4.21 0.66
CA HIS A 7 17.96 -4.83 0.59
C HIS A 7 17.35 -4.82 -0.81
N TRP A 8 17.97 -4.12 -1.75
CA TRP A 8 17.45 -3.95 -3.08
C TRP A 8 18.48 -4.30 -4.14
N LYS A 9 18.10 -5.18 -5.07
CA LYS A 9 18.91 -5.51 -6.22
C LYS A 9 18.38 -4.79 -7.44
N LEU A 10 19.25 -4.12 -8.18
CA LEU A 10 18.92 -3.37 -9.39
C LEU A 10 19.45 -4.13 -10.61
N LYS A 11 18.57 -4.39 -11.58
CA LYS A 11 18.93 -4.94 -12.87
C LYS A 11 18.37 -4.05 -13.96
N GLN A 12 19.25 -3.39 -14.70
CA GLN A 12 18.83 -2.61 -15.85
C GLN A 12 18.93 -3.46 -17.12
N GLU A 13 17.83 -3.55 -17.85
CA GLU A 13 17.75 -4.20 -19.16
C GLU A 13 17.28 -3.17 -20.19
N LYS A 14 18.18 -2.76 -21.07
CA LYS A 14 17.94 -1.62 -21.99
C LYS A 14 17.54 -0.37 -21.21
N ASN A 15 16.32 0.09 -21.43
CA ASN A 15 15.74 1.26 -20.79
C ASN A 15 14.75 0.93 -19.64
N MET A 16 14.64 -0.35 -19.25
CA MET A 16 13.80 -0.81 -18.15
C MET A 16 14.65 -1.13 -16.93
N LEU A 17 14.23 -0.69 -15.76
CA LEU A 17 14.86 -1.01 -14.49
C LEU A 17 13.98 -1.99 -13.72
N TRP A 18 14.55 -3.13 -13.38
CA TRP A 18 13.99 -4.07 -12.44
C TRP A 18 14.55 -3.79 -11.05
N LEU A 19 13.68 -3.66 -10.09
CA LEU A 19 14.01 -3.45 -8.68
C LEU A 19 13.47 -4.63 -7.89
N TYR A 20 14.38 -5.50 -7.47
CA TYR A 20 14.07 -6.70 -6.70
C TYR A 20 14.24 -6.40 -5.22
N PHE A 21 13.18 -6.59 -4.46
CA PHE A 21 13.25 -6.50 -3.01
C PHE A 21 13.66 -7.86 -2.42
N ASP A 22 14.73 -7.85 -1.66
CA ASP A 22 15.27 -9.02 -0.97
C ASP A 22 15.85 -8.56 0.37
N LYS A 23 14.98 -8.45 1.39
CA LYS A 23 15.42 -8.01 2.72
C LYS A 23 16.47 -8.97 3.26
N LYS A 24 17.68 -8.45 3.49
CA LYS A 24 18.81 -9.22 4.00
C LYS A 24 18.48 -9.78 5.38
N ASP A 25 18.98 -10.99 5.66
CA ASP A 25 18.86 -11.69 6.94
C ASP A 25 17.42 -11.89 7.43
N SER A 26 16.47 -11.96 6.49
CA SER A 26 15.04 -12.20 6.78
C SER A 26 14.45 -13.21 5.80
N SER A 27 13.60 -14.10 6.26
CA SER A 27 12.85 -15.05 5.42
C SER A 27 11.72 -14.39 4.65
N THR A 28 11.27 -13.21 5.10
CA THR A 28 10.20 -12.42 4.50
C THR A 28 10.67 -11.01 4.18
N ASN A 29 9.98 -10.35 3.27
CA ASN A 29 10.19 -8.95 2.98
C ASN A 29 9.26 -8.09 3.85
N ASN A 30 9.82 -7.45 4.86
CA ASN A 30 9.16 -6.42 5.65
C ASN A 30 9.90 -5.08 5.51
N ILE A 31 9.17 -3.99 5.65
CA ILE A 31 9.71 -2.64 5.45
C ILE A 31 10.08 -2.04 6.81
N ASP A 32 11.34 -1.71 6.97
CA ASP A 32 11.88 -0.94 8.06
C ASP A 32 12.46 0.40 7.59
N GLN A 33 13.07 1.15 8.51
CA GLN A 33 13.66 2.44 8.22
C GLN A 33 14.82 2.36 7.23
N SER A 34 15.64 1.29 7.29
CA SER A 34 16.77 1.08 6.37
C SER A 34 16.30 0.83 4.95
N VAL A 35 15.29 -0.04 4.79
CA VAL A 35 14.62 -0.33 3.51
C VAL A 35 14.04 0.92 2.88
N LEU A 36 13.35 1.76 3.69
CA LEU A 36 12.78 3.03 3.20
C LEU A 36 13.86 4.02 2.77
N THR A 37 14.98 4.07 3.51
CA THR A 37 16.09 4.97 3.20
C THR A 37 16.76 4.60 1.89
N GLU A 38 17.02 3.30 1.68
CA GLU A 38 17.56 2.80 0.40
C GLU A 38 16.60 3.06 -0.76
N LEU A 39 15.30 2.73 -0.57
CA LEU A 39 14.29 2.93 -1.62
C LEU A 39 14.18 4.40 -2.01
N MET A 40 14.25 5.33 -1.06
CA MET A 40 14.27 6.76 -1.34
C MET A 40 15.47 7.15 -2.20
N ALA A 41 16.66 6.65 -1.86
CA ALA A 41 17.88 6.93 -2.63
C ALA A 41 17.77 6.39 -4.07
N ILE A 42 17.24 5.17 -4.23
CA ILE A 42 17.01 4.55 -5.53
C ILE A 42 16.03 5.38 -6.37
N ILE A 43 14.88 5.73 -5.82
CA ILE A 43 13.84 6.51 -6.54
C ILE A 43 14.40 7.86 -7.00
N ARG A 44 15.15 8.55 -6.14
CA ARG A 44 15.80 9.81 -6.49
C ARG A 44 16.88 9.64 -7.56
N GLY A 45 17.61 8.53 -7.54
CA GLY A 45 18.55 8.16 -8.60
C GLY A 45 17.85 7.94 -9.94
N ILE A 46 16.74 7.20 -9.94
CA ILE A 46 15.89 6.95 -11.12
C ILE A 46 15.37 8.27 -11.70
N ALA A 47 14.86 9.16 -10.85
CA ALA A 47 14.29 10.45 -11.29
C ALA A 47 15.30 11.33 -12.06
N LYS A 48 16.60 11.17 -11.77
CA LYS A 48 17.70 11.89 -12.43
C LYS A 48 18.25 11.18 -13.67
N ASN A 49 17.99 9.88 -13.82
CA ASN A 49 18.55 9.07 -14.89
C ASN A 49 17.60 8.96 -16.09
N LYS A 50 17.88 9.75 -17.13
CA LYS A 50 17.08 9.78 -18.38
C LYS A 50 17.15 8.49 -19.21
N SER A 51 18.11 7.59 -18.96
CA SER A 51 18.20 6.31 -19.66
C SER A 51 17.12 5.31 -19.20
N ILE A 52 16.55 5.51 -17.98
CA ILE A 52 15.50 4.66 -17.43
C ILE A 52 14.15 5.20 -17.89
N GLN A 53 13.38 4.38 -18.60
CA GLN A 53 12.07 4.74 -19.14
C GLN A 53 10.90 3.96 -18.51
N GLY A 54 11.19 2.98 -17.66
CA GLY A 54 10.20 2.22 -16.91
C GLY A 54 10.81 1.54 -15.69
N LEU A 55 10.01 1.38 -14.65
CA LEU A 55 10.40 0.74 -13.40
C LEU A 55 9.47 -0.44 -13.11
N ILE A 56 10.05 -1.60 -12.80
CA ILE A 56 9.32 -2.78 -12.35
C ILE A 56 9.83 -3.14 -10.96
N ILE A 57 8.94 -3.16 -9.98
CA ILE A 57 9.24 -3.56 -8.60
C ILE A 57 8.68 -4.95 -8.36
N THR A 58 9.52 -5.87 -7.91
CA THR A 58 9.16 -7.25 -7.60
C THR A 58 10.01 -7.78 -6.44
N SER A 59 9.94 -9.08 -6.17
CA SER A 59 10.73 -9.72 -5.11
C SER A 59 11.42 -10.98 -5.62
N ASP A 60 12.60 -11.23 -5.09
CA ASP A 60 13.32 -12.51 -5.27
C ASP A 60 12.85 -13.58 -4.26
N LYS A 61 12.11 -13.19 -3.22
CA LYS A 61 11.65 -14.15 -2.20
C LYS A 61 10.39 -14.89 -2.64
N THR A 62 10.38 -16.18 -2.35
CA THR A 62 9.21 -17.05 -2.61
C THR A 62 8.02 -16.77 -1.69
N THR A 63 8.25 -16.10 -0.56
CA THR A 63 7.21 -15.68 0.38
C THR A 63 6.35 -14.55 -0.16
N GLY A 64 6.90 -13.72 -1.04
CA GLY A 64 6.13 -12.68 -1.70
C GLY A 64 6.84 -11.35 -1.85
N LEU A 65 6.08 -10.38 -2.36
CA LEU A 65 6.59 -9.05 -2.61
C LEU A 65 6.95 -8.36 -1.29
N ILE A 66 5.96 -8.14 -0.42
CA ILE A 66 6.13 -7.50 0.89
C ILE A 66 4.98 -7.92 1.81
N VAL A 67 5.29 -8.39 3.01
CA VAL A 67 4.29 -8.80 4.01
C VAL A 67 3.78 -7.65 4.88
N GLY A 68 4.36 -6.47 4.76
CA GLY A 68 3.95 -5.25 5.49
C GLY A 68 5.12 -4.47 6.06
N ALA A 69 4.80 -3.51 6.92
CA ALA A 69 5.78 -2.87 7.79
C ALA A 69 6.35 -3.88 8.80
N ASP A 70 7.55 -3.64 9.27
CA ASP A 70 8.11 -4.45 10.34
C ASP A 70 7.40 -4.13 11.66
N ILE A 71 6.48 -5.03 12.05
CA ILE A 71 5.65 -4.85 13.27
C ILE A 71 6.54 -4.83 14.53
N GLN A 72 7.66 -5.57 14.53
CA GLN A 72 8.59 -5.56 15.66
C GLN A 72 9.19 -4.16 15.85
N ILE A 73 9.54 -3.50 14.76
CA ILE A 73 10.03 -2.11 14.81
C ILE A 73 8.94 -1.18 15.32
N ILE A 74 7.71 -1.31 14.81
CA ILE A 74 6.59 -0.46 15.27
C ILE A 74 6.36 -0.65 16.78
N SER A 75 6.43 -1.88 17.30
CA SER A 75 6.28 -2.18 18.73
C SER A 75 7.41 -1.63 19.60
N GLN A 76 8.60 -1.41 19.03
CA GLN A 76 9.75 -0.82 19.71
C GLN A 76 9.72 0.72 19.77
N LEU A 77 8.95 1.36 18.91
CA LEU A 77 8.77 2.82 18.95
C LEU A 77 7.94 3.20 20.19
N LYS A 78 8.53 3.98 21.08
CA LYS A 78 7.95 4.29 22.40
C LYS A 78 7.15 5.58 22.45
N THR A 79 7.32 6.43 21.45
CA THR A 79 6.67 7.75 21.44
C THR A 79 5.86 7.96 20.17
N LYS A 80 4.76 8.71 20.33
CA LYS A 80 3.96 9.16 19.19
C LYS A 80 4.80 9.88 18.13
N LYS A 81 5.84 10.62 18.54
CA LYS A 81 6.74 11.36 17.64
C LYS A 81 7.55 10.40 16.76
N GLU A 82 8.08 9.33 17.32
CA GLU A 82 8.83 8.31 16.57
C GLU A 82 7.94 7.60 15.55
N ILE A 83 6.74 7.16 15.97
CA ILE A 83 5.77 6.51 15.08
C ILE A 83 5.35 7.46 13.96
N LEU A 84 5.08 8.72 14.29
CA LEU A 84 4.72 9.74 13.30
C LEU A 84 5.87 9.93 12.29
N ALA A 85 7.13 10.02 12.77
CA ALA A 85 8.30 10.20 11.92
C ALA A 85 8.49 9.02 10.95
N PHE A 86 8.39 7.77 11.46
CA PHE A 86 8.48 6.57 10.64
C PHE A 86 7.35 6.50 9.59
N THR A 87 6.12 6.80 10.01
CA THR A 87 4.97 6.82 9.11
C THR A 87 5.15 7.86 8.01
N ARG A 88 5.59 9.07 8.36
CA ARG A 88 5.85 10.14 7.40
C ARG A 88 6.99 9.83 6.45
N GLN A 89 8.02 9.12 6.91
CA GLN A 89 9.10 8.64 6.05
C GLN A 89 8.56 7.71 4.95
N GLY A 90 7.76 6.70 5.32
CA GLY A 90 7.17 5.79 4.34
C GLY A 90 6.21 6.50 3.38
N GLN A 91 5.37 7.44 3.88
CA GLN A 91 4.53 8.27 3.02
C GLN A 91 5.35 9.07 2.01
N SER A 92 6.46 9.68 2.43
CA SER A 92 7.34 10.48 1.56
C SER A 92 7.97 9.62 0.47
N VAL A 93 8.47 8.42 0.81
CA VAL A 93 9.05 7.48 -0.17
C VAL A 93 8.01 7.07 -1.21
N PHE A 94 6.80 6.71 -0.77
CA PHE A 94 5.74 6.29 -1.69
C PHE A 94 5.13 7.45 -2.49
N GLU A 95 5.25 8.66 -2.01
CA GLU A 95 4.89 9.85 -2.77
C GLU A 95 5.91 10.16 -3.87
N GLU A 96 7.20 10.07 -3.56
CA GLU A 96 8.28 10.19 -4.56
C GLU A 96 8.13 9.11 -5.67
N LEU A 97 7.82 7.85 -5.28
CA LEU A 97 7.53 6.77 -6.23
C LEU A 97 6.35 7.12 -7.14
N ALA A 98 5.25 7.59 -6.55
CA ALA A 98 4.03 7.93 -7.30
C ALA A 98 4.21 9.14 -8.23
N ASN A 99 5.20 9.98 -7.97
CA ASN A 99 5.52 11.18 -8.75
C ASN A 99 6.56 10.95 -9.85
N LEU A 100 7.11 9.74 -9.97
CA LEU A 100 8.03 9.40 -11.08
C LEU A 100 7.35 9.65 -12.43
N LYS A 101 8.10 10.23 -13.37
CA LYS A 101 7.59 10.56 -14.71
C LYS A 101 7.63 9.38 -15.69
N ILE A 102 8.14 8.26 -15.25
CA ILE A 102 8.18 6.99 -15.99
C ILE A 102 7.09 6.05 -15.49
N PRO A 103 6.63 5.08 -16.31
CA PRO A 103 5.69 4.05 -15.84
C PRO A 103 6.30 3.20 -14.74
N THR A 104 5.51 2.94 -13.71
CA THR A 104 5.90 2.09 -12.58
C THR A 104 4.96 0.91 -12.47
N VAL A 105 5.50 -0.29 -12.31
CA VAL A 105 4.77 -1.54 -12.22
C VAL A 105 5.14 -2.28 -10.94
N ALA A 106 4.16 -2.63 -10.13
CA ALA A 106 4.31 -3.62 -9.07
C ALA A 106 3.95 -5.00 -9.62
N LEU A 107 4.94 -5.88 -9.77
CA LEU A 107 4.75 -7.28 -10.11
C LEU A 107 4.67 -8.08 -8.81
N ILE A 108 3.47 -8.51 -8.48
CA ILE A 108 3.12 -9.09 -7.18
C ILE A 108 3.20 -10.61 -7.26
N ASN A 109 4.20 -11.16 -6.60
CA ASN A 109 4.40 -12.58 -6.40
C ASN A 109 4.20 -12.90 -4.91
N GLY A 110 3.35 -13.85 -4.55
CA GLY A 110 3.08 -14.22 -3.15
C GLY A 110 2.39 -13.11 -2.33
N LEU A 111 2.83 -12.89 -1.10
CA LEU A 111 2.18 -11.94 -0.18
C LEU A 111 2.48 -10.48 -0.54
N CYS A 112 1.43 -9.67 -0.59
CA CYS A 112 1.48 -8.23 -0.77
C CYS A 112 0.47 -7.58 0.19
N LEU A 113 0.89 -7.40 1.44
CA LEU A 113 0.03 -7.03 2.55
C LEU A 113 0.47 -5.70 3.17
N GLY A 114 -0.49 -4.97 3.74
CA GLY A 114 -0.21 -3.75 4.47
C GLY A 114 0.62 -2.75 3.67
N GLY A 115 1.73 -2.30 4.24
CA GLY A 115 2.68 -1.41 3.58
C GLY A 115 3.17 -1.90 2.21
N GLY A 116 3.17 -3.23 1.97
CA GLY A 116 3.47 -3.79 0.65
C GLY A 116 2.40 -3.47 -0.39
N LEU A 117 1.13 -3.55 0.00
CA LEU A 117 0.05 -3.11 -0.87
C LEU A 117 0.03 -1.59 -1.02
N GLU A 118 0.42 -0.84 0.01
CA GLU A 118 0.53 0.63 -0.06
C GLU A 118 1.62 1.07 -1.05
N LEU A 119 2.78 0.36 -1.08
CA LEU A 119 3.80 0.54 -2.12
C LEU A 119 3.24 0.22 -3.50
N ALA A 120 2.56 -0.91 -3.66
CA ALA A 120 1.95 -1.28 -4.94
C ALA A 120 0.88 -0.28 -5.39
N LEU A 121 0.13 0.33 -4.46
CA LEU A 121 -0.83 1.41 -4.74
C LEU A 121 -0.15 2.72 -5.15
N ALA A 122 1.13 2.92 -4.81
CA ALA A 122 1.93 4.05 -5.26
C ALA A 122 2.45 3.84 -6.70
N CYS A 123 2.54 2.61 -7.18
CA CYS A 123 2.87 2.31 -8.58
C CYS A 123 1.70 2.63 -9.52
N ASP A 124 2.03 2.86 -10.80
CA ASP A 124 1.02 3.05 -11.85
C ASP A 124 0.19 1.80 -12.09
N TYR A 125 0.82 0.63 -12.19
CA TYR A 125 0.19 -0.64 -12.51
C TYR A 125 0.52 -1.70 -11.47
N ARG A 126 -0.40 -2.64 -11.29
CA ARG A 126 -0.29 -3.79 -10.38
C ARG A 126 -0.63 -5.05 -11.15
N ILE A 127 0.32 -5.97 -11.24
CA ILE A 127 0.16 -7.27 -11.90
C ILE A 127 0.32 -8.34 -10.84
N GLY A 128 -0.69 -9.17 -10.62
CA GLY A 128 -0.62 -10.29 -9.69
C GLY A 128 -0.31 -11.60 -10.41
N LEU A 129 0.51 -12.44 -9.80
CA LEU A 129 0.72 -13.79 -10.28
C LEU A 129 -0.49 -14.67 -9.97
N GLU A 130 -0.81 -15.55 -10.94
CA GLU A 130 -1.80 -16.60 -10.79
C GLU A 130 -1.17 -17.79 -10.06
N ASP A 131 -1.14 -17.72 -8.74
CA ASP A 131 -0.70 -18.81 -7.89
C ASP A 131 -1.51 -18.88 -6.58
N ASN A 132 -1.38 -20.00 -5.88
CA ASN A 132 -2.10 -20.22 -4.62
C ASN A 132 -1.49 -19.49 -3.41
N LYS A 133 -0.35 -18.84 -3.56
CA LYS A 133 0.36 -18.13 -2.49
C LYS A 133 0.10 -16.63 -2.54
N THR A 134 -0.21 -16.09 -3.73
CA THR A 134 -0.43 -14.64 -3.90
C THR A 134 -1.68 -14.19 -3.15
N ARG A 135 -1.47 -13.22 -2.26
CA ARG A 135 -2.51 -12.60 -1.42
C ARG A 135 -2.29 -11.10 -1.32
N LEU A 136 -3.38 -10.36 -1.38
CA LEU A 136 -3.36 -8.90 -1.31
C LEU A 136 -4.35 -8.40 -0.28
N GLY A 137 -3.97 -7.43 0.52
CA GLY A 137 -4.87 -6.82 1.51
C GLY A 137 -4.21 -5.76 2.37
N LEU A 138 -5.04 -5.06 3.14
CA LEU A 138 -4.63 -4.09 4.16
C LEU A 138 -5.13 -4.59 5.52
N PRO A 139 -4.42 -5.55 6.16
CA PRO A 139 -4.88 -6.19 7.38
C PRO A 139 -4.57 -5.40 8.66
N GLU A 140 -4.05 -4.17 8.56
CA GLU A 140 -3.61 -3.36 9.69
C GLU A 140 -4.69 -3.18 10.75
N ILE A 141 -5.95 -3.21 10.33
CA ILE A 141 -7.07 -3.11 11.26
C ILE A 141 -7.05 -4.24 12.29
N MET A 142 -6.58 -5.43 11.92
CA MET A 142 -6.47 -6.59 12.81
C MET A 142 -5.41 -6.39 13.91
N LEU A 143 -4.52 -5.41 13.75
CA LEU A 143 -3.50 -5.02 14.72
C LEU A 143 -3.92 -3.81 15.57
N GLY A 144 -5.19 -3.37 15.48
CA GLY A 144 -5.69 -2.20 16.19
C GLY A 144 -5.22 -0.86 15.63
N ILE A 145 -4.71 -0.85 14.42
CA ILE A 145 -4.30 0.34 13.66
C ILE A 145 -4.99 0.38 12.29
N HIS A 146 -4.78 1.40 11.51
CA HIS A 146 -5.18 1.45 10.10
C HIS A 146 -3.95 1.63 9.21
N PRO A 147 -4.06 1.48 7.86
CA PRO A 147 -2.96 1.78 6.93
C PRO A 147 -2.38 3.17 7.17
N GLY A 148 -1.07 3.32 7.06
CA GLY A 148 -0.37 4.55 7.41
C GLY A 148 0.50 5.15 6.31
N TRP A 149 0.76 4.42 5.25
CA TRP A 149 1.61 4.89 4.15
C TRP A 149 0.83 5.29 2.89
N GLY A 150 -0.43 5.70 3.10
CA GLY A 150 -1.31 6.25 2.09
C GLY A 150 -2.42 5.31 1.64
N GLY A 151 -2.58 4.15 2.28
CA GLY A 151 -3.63 3.17 1.96
C GLY A 151 -5.03 3.73 2.12
N THR A 152 -5.27 4.51 3.18
CA THR A 152 -6.58 5.14 3.42
C THR A 152 -6.93 6.23 2.40
N VAL A 153 -5.95 6.70 1.64
CA VAL A 153 -6.10 7.73 0.60
C VAL A 153 -6.08 7.11 -0.80
N ARG A 154 -5.06 6.28 -1.10
CA ARG A 154 -4.86 5.71 -2.44
C ARG A 154 -5.90 4.66 -2.79
N LEU A 155 -6.30 3.82 -1.83
CA LEU A 155 -7.30 2.78 -2.09
C LEU A 155 -8.68 3.35 -2.45
N PRO A 156 -9.23 4.37 -1.73
CA PRO A 156 -10.47 5.03 -2.15
C PRO A 156 -10.38 5.77 -3.49
N ARG A 157 -9.19 6.33 -3.82
CA ARG A 157 -8.96 6.90 -5.16
C ARG A 157 -9.08 5.84 -6.27
N LEU A 158 -8.59 4.64 -6.00
CA LEU A 158 -8.58 3.55 -6.98
C LEU A 158 -9.94 2.86 -7.11
N LEU A 159 -10.57 2.48 -5.99
CA LEU A 159 -11.77 1.63 -5.98
C LEU A 159 -13.09 2.40 -5.77
N GLY A 160 -13.00 3.64 -5.33
CA GLY A 160 -14.12 4.38 -4.74
C GLY A 160 -14.32 4.01 -3.26
N ALA A 161 -14.91 4.94 -2.51
CA ALA A 161 -14.95 4.85 -1.06
C ALA A 161 -15.66 3.61 -0.50
N PRO A 162 -16.85 3.20 -0.96
CA PRO A 162 -17.55 2.08 -0.35
C PRO A 162 -16.74 0.77 -0.35
N ARG A 163 -16.10 0.45 -1.49
CA ARG A 163 -15.27 -0.76 -1.62
C ARG A 163 -13.97 -0.65 -0.82
N ALA A 164 -13.35 0.53 -0.86
CA ALA A 164 -12.12 0.77 -0.14
C ALA A 164 -12.34 0.70 1.39
N LEU A 165 -13.38 1.34 1.90
CA LEU A 165 -13.74 1.29 3.31
C LEU A 165 -14.05 -0.14 3.77
N GLU A 166 -14.79 -0.92 2.97
CA GLU A 166 -15.03 -2.32 3.30
C GLU A 166 -13.71 -3.07 3.50
N LEU A 167 -12.75 -2.93 2.56
CA LEU A 167 -11.45 -3.60 2.67
C LEU A 167 -10.63 -3.12 3.86
N ILE A 168 -10.56 -1.82 4.10
CA ILE A 168 -9.79 -1.22 5.20
C ILE A 168 -10.39 -1.63 6.55
N LEU A 169 -11.71 -1.54 6.70
CA LEU A 169 -12.40 -1.79 7.97
C LEU A 169 -12.51 -3.27 8.33
N THR A 170 -12.39 -4.16 7.35
CA THR A 170 -12.44 -5.61 7.58
C THR A 170 -11.06 -6.27 7.57
N GLY A 171 -10.02 -5.60 7.05
CA GLY A 171 -8.70 -6.19 6.87
C GLY A 171 -8.69 -7.37 5.89
N ARG A 172 -9.69 -7.45 5.00
CA ARG A 172 -9.88 -8.61 4.11
C ARG A 172 -8.69 -8.80 3.19
N ILE A 173 -8.17 -10.02 3.18
CA ILE A 173 -7.12 -10.48 2.27
C ILE A 173 -7.77 -11.24 1.10
N MET A 174 -7.27 -11.01 -0.11
CA MET A 174 -7.87 -11.51 -1.34
C MET A 174 -6.87 -12.26 -2.22
N HIS A 175 -7.40 -13.21 -2.99
CA HIS A 175 -6.70 -13.80 -4.12
C HIS A 175 -6.60 -12.83 -5.31
N PRO A 176 -5.63 -12.99 -6.23
CA PRO A 176 -5.42 -12.09 -7.37
C PRO A 176 -6.67 -11.91 -8.24
N TYR A 177 -7.40 -12.96 -8.54
CA TYR A 177 -8.61 -12.86 -9.35
C TYR A 177 -9.73 -12.04 -8.69
N ALA A 178 -9.90 -12.19 -7.38
CA ALA A 178 -10.86 -11.37 -6.63
C ALA A 178 -10.41 -9.90 -6.61
N ALA A 179 -9.12 -9.66 -6.43
CA ALA A 179 -8.52 -8.34 -6.47
C ALA A 179 -8.67 -7.68 -7.86
N ALA A 180 -8.47 -8.44 -8.95
CA ALA A 180 -8.67 -7.97 -10.32
C ALA A 180 -10.14 -7.65 -10.62
N LYS A 181 -11.07 -8.51 -10.20
CA LYS A 181 -12.52 -8.29 -10.34
C LYS A 181 -12.96 -7.02 -9.63
N LEU A 182 -12.41 -6.76 -8.46
CA LEU A 182 -12.68 -5.55 -7.68
C LEU A 182 -12.03 -4.31 -8.31
N GLY A 183 -10.94 -4.49 -9.04
CA GLY A 183 -10.15 -3.46 -9.67
C GLY A 183 -8.96 -2.98 -8.86
N LEU A 184 -8.56 -3.75 -7.86
CA LEU A 184 -7.38 -3.48 -7.05
C LEU A 184 -6.09 -3.71 -7.85
N ILE A 185 -6.06 -4.72 -8.72
CA ILE A 185 -4.96 -4.98 -9.64
C ILE A 185 -5.43 -4.91 -11.10
N ASP A 186 -4.49 -4.62 -11.99
CA ASP A 186 -4.77 -4.38 -13.41
C ASP A 186 -4.81 -5.67 -14.22
N ARG A 187 -4.01 -6.67 -13.84
CA ARG A 187 -3.92 -7.97 -14.52
C ARG A 187 -3.54 -9.10 -13.58
N VAL A 188 -4.04 -10.30 -13.88
CA VAL A 188 -3.55 -11.57 -13.33
C VAL A 188 -2.89 -12.34 -14.46
N VAL A 189 -1.70 -12.89 -14.21
CA VAL A 189 -0.94 -13.64 -15.22
C VAL A 189 -0.28 -14.86 -14.58
N PRO A 190 -0.15 -15.97 -15.34
CA PRO A 190 0.67 -17.09 -14.92
C PRO A 190 2.16 -16.69 -14.88
N LEU A 191 2.95 -17.38 -14.06
CA LEU A 191 4.38 -17.07 -13.85
C LEU A 191 5.15 -16.94 -15.17
N ARG A 192 4.91 -17.84 -16.13
CA ARG A 192 5.56 -17.83 -17.45
C ARG A 192 5.32 -16.57 -18.30
N GLN A 193 4.30 -15.77 -17.94
CA GLN A 193 3.96 -14.52 -18.64
C GLN A 193 4.30 -13.28 -17.80
N ALA A 194 4.80 -13.45 -16.58
CA ALA A 194 5.01 -12.37 -15.63
C ALA A 194 5.93 -11.27 -16.17
N GLU A 195 7.10 -11.66 -16.64
CA GLU A 195 8.11 -10.74 -17.18
C GLU A 195 7.58 -10.00 -18.42
N ARG A 196 7.01 -10.72 -19.38
CA ARG A 196 6.44 -10.12 -20.58
C ARG A 196 5.32 -9.11 -20.25
N ALA A 197 4.45 -9.45 -19.30
CA ALA A 197 3.38 -8.56 -18.87
C ALA A 197 3.94 -7.32 -18.18
N ALA A 198 4.90 -7.48 -17.25
CA ALA A 198 5.51 -6.37 -16.54
C ALA A 198 6.22 -5.41 -17.53
N LEU A 199 7.00 -5.93 -18.46
CA LEU A 199 7.67 -5.14 -19.51
C LEU A 199 6.65 -4.40 -20.40
N TYR A 200 5.56 -5.06 -20.79
CA TYR A 200 4.50 -4.43 -21.58
C TYR A 200 3.92 -3.22 -20.85
N TYR A 201 3.57 -3.34 -19.56
CA TYR A 201 3.01 -2.24 -18.80
C TYR A 201 4.04 -1.14 -18.49
N ALA A 202 5.31 -1.49 -18.32
CA ALA A 202 6.37 -0.54 -18.06
C ALA A 202 6.81 0.23 -19.33
N SER A 203 6.65 -0.35 -20.54
CA SER A 203 7.11 0.27 -21.79
C SER A 203 6.03 1.04 -22.52
N THR A 204 4.80 0.51 -22.58
CA THR A 204 3.77 1.03 -23.47
C THR A 204 2.86 2.07 -22.79
N LYS A 205 2.92 2.19 -21.45
CA LYS A 205 1.90 2.94 -20.68
C LYS A 205 0.51 2.57 -21.23
N PRO A 206 0.15 1.26 -21.26
CA PRO A 206 -1.12 0.90 -21.86
C PRO A 206 -2.14 1.82 -21.20
N TRP A 207 -2.91 2.52 -22.03
CA TRP A 207 -3.82 3.53 -21.53
C TRP A 207 -4.51 2.95 -20.32
N LYS A 208 -4.22 3.50 -19.15
CA LYS A 208 -5.04 3.18 -18.00
C LYS A 208 -6.42 3.35 -18.59
N ARG A 209 -7.09 2.26 -18.87
CA ARG A 209 -8.51 2.26 -18.98
C ARG A 209 -8.91 2.90 -17.69
N THR A 210 -8.77 4.22 -17.72
CA THR A 210 -9.34 5.02 -16.67
C THR A 210 -10.71 4.47 -16.81
N ARG A 211 -11.05 3.67 -15.86
CA ARG A 211 -12.35 3.08 -15.74
C ARG A 211 -13.30 4.24 -15.60
N PHE A 212 -13.12 5.17 -16.52
CA PHE A 212 -13.86 6.40 -16.75
C PHE A 212 -15.30 6.13 -17.18
N SER A 213 -15.62 4.92 -17.59
CA SER A 213 -17.02 4.57 -17.77
C SER A 213 -17.73 4.22 -16.46
N ALA A 214 -16.99 3.85 -15.41
CA ALA A 214 -17.55 3.85 -14.05
C ALA A 214 -17.35 5.23 -13.39
N LEU A 215 -17.30 6.15 -14.21
CA LEU A 215 -17.29 7.56 -14.25
C LEU A 215 -17.65 8.25 -12.95
N ASN A 216 -17.43 9.29 -12.70
CA ASN A 216 -17.94 10.32 -11.79
C ASN A 216 -18.49 9.87 -10.42
N TRP A 217 -19.14 8.69 -10.27
CA TRP A 217 -19.65 8.23 -8.98
C TRP A 217 -18.52 8.07 -7.93
N ARG A 218 -17.30 7.67 -8.35
CA ARG A 218 -16.14 7.63 -7.44
C ARG A 218 -15.72 9.01 -6.98
N LYS A 219 -15.80 10.00 -7.88
CA LYS A 219 -15.60 11.41 -7.53
C LYS A 219 -16.74 11.94 -6.66
N LEU A 220 -17.97 11.49 -6.92
CA LEU A 220 -19.14 11.86 -6.12
C LEU A 220 -18.97 11.44 -4.66
N THR A 221 -18.32 10.29 -4.38
CA THR A 221 -18.06 9.85 -3.00
C THR A 221 -17.16 10.81 -2.22
N ASN A 222 -16.48 11.75 -2.88
CA ASN A 222 -15.61 12.74 -2.22
C ASN A 222 -16.34 14.04 -1.83
N TYR A 223 -17.56 14.27 -2.27
CA TYR A 223 -18.35 15.39 -1.77
C TYR A 223 -18.69 15.19 -0.29
N SER A 224 -18.63 16.26 0.50
CA SER A 224 -18.78 16.19 1.95
C SER A 224 -20.10 15.56 2.39
N TRP A 225 -21.21 15.91 1.75
CA TRP A 225 -22.52 15.35 2.07
C TRP A 225 -22.61 13.85 1.75
N VAL A 226 -21.98 13.38 0.65
CA VAL A 226 -21.91 11.95 0.32
C VAL A 226 -21.04 11.20 1.32
N ARG A 227 -19.90 11.79 1.72
CA ARG A 227 -19.04 11.20 2.75
C ARG A 227 -19.78 11.03 4.07
N ASN A 228 -20.57 12.02 4.48
CA ASN A 228 -21.37 11.93 5.69
C ASN A 228 -22.41 10.80 5.61
N LEU A 229 -23.11 10.67 4.49
CA LEU A 229 -24.08 9.60 4.29
C LEU A 229 -23.43 8.20 4.32
N ILE A 230 -22.35 8.01 3.55
CA ILE A 230 -21.61 6.74 3.52
C ILE A 230 -21.06 6.42 4.92
N SER A 231 -20.48 7.42 5.61
CA SER A 231 -19.95 7.22 6.96
C SER A 231 -21.02 6.85 7.97
N ALA A 232 -22.22 7.42 7.88
CA ALA A 232 -23.35 7.05 8.74
C ALA A 232 -23.73 5.57 8.55
N ILE A 233 -23.77 5.09 7.29
CA ILE A 233 -24.08 3.68 6.98
C ILE A 233 -23.01 2.75 7.58
N PHE A 234 -21.72 3.03 7.34
CA PHE A 234 -20.62 2.21 7.86
C PHE A 234 -20.55 2.26 9.39
N ARG A 235 -20.76 3.44 9.99
CA ARG A 235 -20.78 3.63 11.46
C ARG A 235 -21.88 2.78 12.11
N ARG A 236 -23.09 2.74 11.56
CA ARG A 236 -24.16 1.86 12.05
C ARG A 236 -23.74 0.39 12.04
N ARG A 237 -23.09 -0.06 10.96
CA ARG A 237 -22.57 -1.43 10.85
C ARG A 237 -21.46 -1.72 11.86
N LEU A 238 -20.58 -0.76 12.12
CA LEU A 238 -19.50 -0.90 13.10
C LEU A 238 -20.06 -0.98 14.52
N ILE A 239 -20.96 -0.08 14.90
CA ILE A 239 -21.55 -0.04 16.27
C ILE A 239 -22.27 -1.36 16.58
N ALA A 240 -22.91 -1.98 15.58
CA ALA A 240 -23.59 -3.26 15.77
C ALA A 240 -22.63 -4.44 16.05
N LYS A 241 -21.32 -4.30 15.77
CA LYS A 241 -20.36 -5.41 15.85
C LYS A 241 -19.14 -5.12 16.75
N ILE A 242 -18.77 -3.86 16.92
CA ILE A 242 -17.50 -3.47 17.52
C ILE A 242 -17.73 -2.33 18.51
N ASN A 243 -17.28 -2.54 19.76
CA ASN A 243 -17.32 -1.46 20.76
C ASN A 243 -16.16 -0.47 20.47
N PRO A 244 -16.45 0.83 20.26
CA PRO A 244 -15.43 1.84 19.97
C PRO A 244 -14.41 2.06 21.10
N LEU A 245 -14.79 1.80 22.35
CA LEU A 245 -13.88 1.91 23.49
C LEU A 245 -12.83 0.82 23.51
N HIS A 246 -13.19 -0.39 23.07
CA HIS A 246 -12.27 -1.52 23.04
C HIS A 246 -11.50 -1.63 21.72
N TYR A 247 -12.07 -1.15 20.63
CA TYR A 247 -11.46 -1.27 19.29
C TYR A 247 -11.63 0.02 18.46
N PRO A 248 -10.82 1.06 18.75
CA PRO A 248 -11.01 2.39 18.14
C PRO A 248 -10.59 2.48 16.67
N ALA A 249 -9.71 1.60 16.18
CA ALA A 249 -9.09 1.71 14.87
C ALA A 249 -10.08 1.79 13.69
N PRO A 250 -11.15 0.97 13.59
CA PRO A 250 -12.13 1.08 12.51
C PRO A 250 -12.84 2.44 12.50
N TYR A 251 -13.14 2.98 13.68
CA TYR A 251 -13.80 4.28 13.81
C TYR A 251 -12.87 5.42 13.41
N ALA A 252 -11.60 5.33 13.78
CA ALA A 252 -10.59 6.31 13.39
C ALA A 252 -10.38 6.31 11.86
N ALA A 253 -10.27 5.14 11.23
CA ALA A 253 -10.15 5.02 9.78
C ALA A 253 -11.37 5.60 9.05
N LEU A 254 -12.58 5.31 9.53
CA LEU A 254 -13.82 5.84 8.97
C LEU A 254 -13.91 7.36 9.15
N HIS A 255 -13.57 7.87 10.33
CA HIS A 255 -13.56 9.31 10.64
C HIS A 255 -12.56 10.07 9.78
N LEU A 256 -11.34 9.52 9.62
CA LEU A 256 -10.30 10.09 8.77
C LEU A 256 -10.82 10.29 7.34
N TRP A 257 -11.42 9.26 6.74
CA TRP A 257 -11.98 9.38 5.41
C TRP A 257 -13.17 10.34 5.36
N GLN A 258 -14.06 10.31 6.36
CA GLN A 258 -15.21 11.23 6.43
C GLN A 258 -14.77 12.69 6.41
N GLN A 259 -13.73 13.05 7.18
CA GLN A 259 -13.27 14.43 7.32
C GLN A 259 -12.44 14.89 6.11
N TYR A 260 -11.53 14.06 5.63
CA TYR A 260 -10.51 14.48 4.66
C TYR A 260 -10.68 13.87 3.28
N GLY A 261 -11.49 12.80 3.14
CA GLY A 261 -11.69 12.08 1.88
C GLY A 261 -10.36 11.58 1.31
N VAL A 262 -10.12 11.93 0.04
CA VAL A 262 -8.88 11.56 -0.67
C VAL A 262 -7.98 12.79 -0.98
N ALA A 263 -8.18 13.89 -0.28
CA ALA A 263 -7.37 15.09 -0.44
C ALA A 263 -5.92 14.87 -0.02
N HIS A 264 -4.99 15.67 -0.53
CA HIS A 264 -3.56 15.54 -0.17
C HIS A 264 -3.32 15.67 1.35
N LYS A 265 -4.04 16.59 2.01
CA LYS A 265 -3.96 16.75 3.48
C LYS A 265 -4.31 15.49 4.27
N ALA A 266 -5.04 14.53 3.67
CA ALA A 266 -5.40 13.28 4.32
C ALA A 266 -4.18 12.41 4.65
N PHE A 267 -3.08 12.50 3.90
CA PHE A 267 -1.85 11.77 4.22
C PHE A 267 -1.26 12.18 5.58
N LEU A 268 -1.19 13.49 5.86
CA LEU A 268 -0.71 13.95 7.16
C LEU A 268 -1.63 13.48 8.28
N GLN A 269 -2.94 13.60 8.08
CA GLN A 269 -3.95 13.21 9.07
C GLN A 269 -3.97 11.68 9.28
N GLU A 270 -3.68 10.90 8.25
CA GLU A 270 -3.47 9.46 8.33
C GLU A 270 -2.30 9.14 9.28
N ALA A 271 -1.15 9.79 9.09
CA ALA A 271 0.03 9.57 9.93
C ALA A 271 -0.21 9.98 11.39
N GLU A 272 -0.87 11.11 11.63
CA GLU A 272 -1.24 11.58 12.96
C GLU A 272 -2.24 10.63 13.65
N SER A 273 -3.22 10.14 12.92
CA SER A 273 -4.22 9.21 13.43
C SER A 273 -3.58 7.86 13.77
N LEU A 274 -2.75 7.32 12.88
CA LEU A 274 -2.03 6.06 13.12
C LEU A 274 -1.11 6.17 14.34
N SER A 275 -0.36 7.28 14.48
CA SER A 275 0.53 7.48 15.63
C SER A 275 -0.20 7.53 16.98
N LYS A 276 -1.47 7.97 17.00
CA LYS A 276 -2.33 7.90 18.20
C LYS A 276 -2.82 6.47 18.46
N LEU A 277 -3.27 5.78 17.41
CA LEU A 277 -3.78 4.41 17.52
C LEU A 277 -2.72 3.42 17.99
N ALA A 278 -1.50 3.50 17.44
CA ALA A 278 -0.41 2.62 17.81
C ALA A 278 0.03 2.73 19.28
N MET A 279 -0.32 3.84 19.96
CA MET A 279 -0.11 4.04 21.39
C MET A 279 -1.28 3.56 22.26
N THR A 280 -2.31 2.97 21.68
CA THR A 280 -3.44 2.44 22.46
C THR A 280 -3.11 1.07 23.04
N PRO A 281 -3.65 0.72 24.23
CA PRO A 281 -3.48 -0.62 24.80
C PRO A 281 -3.97 -1.72 23.86
N THR A 282 -5.04 -1.45 23.10
CA THR A 282 -5.57 -2.40 22.11
C THR A 282 -4.53 -2.72 21.02
N ALA A 283 -3.91 -1.71 20.44
CA ALA A 283 -2.88 -1.93 19.42
C ALA A 283 -1.66 -2.65 19.99
N GLU A 284 -1.20 -2.25 21.17
CA GLU A 284 -0.08 -2.89 21.86
C GLU A 284 -0.35 -4.40 22.10
N HIS A 285 -1.51 -4.74 22.64
CA HIS A 285 -1.87 -6.13 22.91
C HIS A 285 -2.01 -6.95 21.62
N LEU A 286 -2.68 -6.41 20.59
CA LEU A 286 -2.86 -7.12 19.33
C LEU A 286 -1.54 -7.35 18.59
N MET A 287 -0.63 -6.37 18.61
CA MET A 287 0.72 -6.56 18.05
C MET A 287 1.51 -7.61 18.81
N ARG A 288 1.41 -7.68 20.16
CA ARG A 288 2.08 -8.72 20.97
C ARG A 288 1.55 -10.12 20.68
N VAL A 289 0.25 -10.28 20.42
CA VAL A 289 -0.34 -11.60 20.11
C VAL A 289 0.06 -12.08 18.72
N PHE A 290 0.45 -11.16 17.84
CA PHE A 290 0.89 -11.50 16.48
C PHE A 290 2.31 -12.10 16.44
N PHE A 291 3.10 -11.95 17.48
CA PHE A 291 4.41 -12.57 17.68
C PHE A 291 4.33 -13.81 18.57
#